data_e16b00bb0e0473b962932eeddf8e4207
#
_entry.id   e16b00bb0e0473b962932eeddf8e4207
#
_cell.length_a   1.000
_cell.length_b   1.000
_cell.length_c   1.000
_cell.angle_alpha   90.00
_cell.angle_beta   90.00
_cell.angle_gamma   90.00
#
_symmetry.space_group_name_H-M   'P 1'
#
loop_
_entity.id
_entity.type
_entity.pdbx_description
1 polymer ?
#
loop_
_entity_poly.entity_id
_entity_poly.type
_entity_poly.pdbx_seq_one_letter_code
_entity_poly.pdbx_strand_id
1 'polypeptide(L)'
;MANTQTAVPLFVANAILTAAQQNLSAGTGVPVFATTVTRDAAFGGANKALAEGQLCYLESTNVVQYYDGAAWATVGPSAGGKMAQVINASTGTDTTNSTTTYADTTLTATITPTSASSKVLVFVSQNVGKNVGNTDSYAWLRLLRGATELLVFSVGPYTGTSVYLLGVSGTTTYLDSPATTSATTYKTQMKNNVAADGSRTQWQSSSSTITLIEVLA
;
A
#
# COMPACT_ATOMS: atom_id res chain seq x y z
N MET A 1 6.13 -27.95 26.05
CA MET A 1 4.81 -28.63 26.16
C MET A 1 3.75 -27.57 25.91
N ALA A 2 2.93 -27.76 24.89
CA ALA A 2 1.82 -26.84 24.63
C ALA A 2 0.82 -26.96 25.82
N ASN A 3 0.46 -25.84 26.40
CA ASN A 3 -0.50 -25.77 27.48
C ASN A 3 -1.90 -25.59 26.89
N THR A 4 -2.42 -26.65 26.26
CA THR A 4 -3.70 -26.61 25.57
C THR A 4 -4.84 -26.73 26.60
N GLN A 5 -5.60 -25.67 26.77
CA GLN A 5 -6.81 -25.69 27.57
C GLN A 5 -7.97 -26.31 26.77
N THR A 6 -8.64 -27.26 27.34
CA THR A 6 -9.84 -27.90 26.78
C THR A 6 -11.13 -27.43 27.43
N ALA A 7 -11.03 -26.66 28.50
CA ALA A 7 -12.18 -26.11 29.21
C ALA A 7 -11.83 -24.80 29.91
N VAL A 8 -12.84 -23.94 30.09
CA VAL A 8 -12.78 -22.78 30.99
C VAL A 8 -13.42 -23.18 32.30
N PRO A 9 -12.72 -23.04 33.47
CA PRO A 9 -13.28 -23.40 34.75
C PRO A 9 -14.50 -22.54 35.08
N LEU A 10 -15.57 -23.19 35.54
CA LEU A 10 -16.72 -22.51 36.15
C LEU A 10 -16.59 -22.64 37.67
N PHE A 11 -16.52 -21.52 38.35
CA PHE A 11 -16.48 -21.45 39.80
C PHE A 11 -17.89 -21.31 40.37
N VAL A 12 -18.28 -22.20 41.24
CA VAL A 12 -19.56 -22.17 41.93
C VAL A 12 -19.36 -21.52 43.32
N ALA A 13 -20.28 -20.68 43.73
CA ALA A 13 -20.23 -20.04 45.05
C ALA A 13 -20.08 -21.09 46.15
N ASN A 14 -19.15 -20.86 47.10
CA ASN A 14 -18.80 -21.73 48.21
C ASN A 14 -18.17 -23.08 47.85
N ALA A 15 -17.78 -23.34 46.58
CA ALA A 15 -16.98 -24.50 46.21
C ALA A 15 -15.50 -24.30 46.59
N ILE A 16 -14.87 -25.38 47.06
CA ILE A 16 -13.42 -25.38 47.29
C ILE A 16 -12.72 -25.50 45.95
N LEU A 17 -11.93 -24.48 45.63
CA LEU A 17 -11.10 -24.49 44.42
C LEU A 17 -9.97 -25.49 44.58
N THR A 18 -9.86 -26.42 43.62
CA THR A 18 -8.72 -27.31 43.55
C THR A 18 -7.51 -26.59 42.95
N ALA A 19 -6.30 -27.05 43.30
CA ALA A 19 -5.07 -26.54 42.70
C ALA A 19 -5.08 -26.68 41.17
N ALA A 20 -5.69 -27.72 40.62
CA ALA A 20 -5.83 -27.93 39.18
C ALA A 20 -6.72 -26.86 38.54
N GLN A 21 -7.85 -26.49 39.16
CA GLN A 21 -8.74 -25.43 38.68
C GLN A 21 -8.06 -24.06 38.74
N GLN A 22 -7.30 -23.81 39.81
CA GLN A 22 -6.57 -22.56 39.99
C GLN A 22 -5.43 -22.43 38.96
N ASN A 23 -4.66 -23.49 38.75
CA ASN A 23 -3.62 -23.53 37.74
C ASN A 23 -4.17 -23.32 36.32
N LEU A 24 -5.35 -23.89 36.03
CA LEU A 24 -6.00 -23.78 34.74
C LEU A 24 -6.53 -22.34 34.49
N SER A 25 -6.97 -21.65 35.53
CA SER A 25 -7.55 -20.29 35.42
C SER A 25 -6.52 -19.16 35.57
N ALA A 26 -5.54 -19.34 36.44
CA ALA A 26 -4.61 -18.29 36.84
C ALA A 26 -3.20 -18.41 36.21
N GLY A 27 -2.81 -19.62 35.81
CA GLY A 27 -1.45 -19.91 35.39
C GLY A 27 -1.07 -19.38 34.01
N THR A 28 -2.05 -19.02 33.18
CA THR A 28 -1.80 -18.60 31.78
C THR A 28 -2.26 -17.18 31.43
N GLY A 29 -3.03 -16.52 32.29
CA GLY A 29 -3.58 -15.19 32.05
C GLY A 29 -4.55 -15.10 30.86
N VAL A 30 -4.22 -15.72 29.73
CA VAL A 30 -5.06 -15.85 28.54
C VAL A 30 -5.27 -17.34 28.26
N PRO A 31 -6.52 -17.85 28.17
CA PRO A 31 -6.80 -19.24 27.81
C PRO A 31 -6.21 -19.61 26.45
N VAL A 32 -5.57 -20.80 26.38
CA VAL A 32 -4.90 -21.28 25.16
C VAL A 32 -5.69 -22.47 24.60
N PHE A 33 -6.04 -22.42 23.33
CA PHE A 33 -6.78 -23.46 22.63
C PHE A 33 -6.05 -23.91 21.36
N ALA A 34 -6.09 -25.21 21.09
CA ALA A 34 -5.46 -25.75 19.89
C ALA A 34 -6.14 -25.25 18.62
N THR A 35 -7.46 -25.12 18.62
CA THR A 35 -8.27 -24.74 17.45
C THR A 35 -9.49 -23.91 17.85
N THR A 36 -10.17 -23.31 16.86
CA THR A 36 -11.47 -22.66 17.07
C THR A 36 -12.52 -23.62 17.62
N VAL A 37 -12.50 -24.89 17.20
CA VAL A 37 -13.45 -25.90 17.67
C VAL A 37 -13.30 -26.16 19.19
N THR A 38 -12.06 -26.30 19.68
CA THR A 38 -11.79 -26.48 21.11
C THR A 38 -12.11 -25.21 21.91
N ARG A 39 -11.87 -24.05 21.37
CA ARG A 39 -12.28 -22.77 21.96
C ARG A 39 -13.81 -22.69 22.10
N ASP A 40 -14.54 -22.92 21.02
CA ASP A 40 -16.00 -22.75 20.99
C ASP A 40 -16.67 -23.81 21.90
N ALA A 41 -16.16 -25.05 21.95
CA ALA A 41 -16.61 -26.07 22.88
C ALA A 41 -16.36 -25.69 24.35
N ALA A 42 -15.23 -25.03 24.64
CA ALA A 42 -14.90 -24.59 26.00
C ALA A 42 -15.80 -23.46 26.50
N PHE A 43 -16.20 -22.56 25.63
CA PHE A 43 -17.09 -21.43 25.97
C PHE A 43 -18.59 -21.73 25.73
N GLY A 44 -18.92 -22.77 24.96
CA GLY A 44 -20.30 -23.10 24.55
C GLY A 44 -21.13 -23.91 25.55
N GLY A 45 -20.63 -24.18 26.77
CA GLY A 45 -21.36 -24.93 27.77
C GLY A 45 -22.50 -24.14 28.42
N ALA A 46 -23.54 -24.82 28.91
CA ALA A 46 -24.79 -24.27 29.43
C ALA A 46 -24.67 -23.20 30.53
N ASN A 47 -23.49 -23.07 31.14
CA ASN A 47 -23.24 -22.13 32.23
C ASN A 47 -22.03 -21.20 31.94
N LYS A 48 -21.61 -21.11 30.67
CA LYS A 48 -20.45 -20.33 30.25
C LYS A 48 -20.91 -19.30 29.22
N ALA A 49 -21.41 -18.18 29.69
CA ALA A 49 -21.71 -17.05 28.80
C ALA A 49 -20.41 -16.41 28.34
N LEU A 50 -20.22 -16.29 27.04
CA LEU A 50 -19.20 -15.42 26.49
C LEU A 50 -19.53 -13.97 26.87
N ALA A 51 -18.54 -13.27 27.41
CA ALA A 51 -18.64 -11.85 27.71
C ALA A 51 -17.79 -11.08 26.70
N GLU A 52 -18.25 -9.92 26.30
CA GLU A 52 -17.45 -8.98 25.51
C GLU A 52 -16.12 -8.67 26.23
N GLY A 53 -15.03 -8.69 25.46
CA GLY A 53 -13.68 -8.54 25.99
C GLY A 53 -13.01 -9.86 26.45
N GLN A 54 -13.69 -10.99 26.39
CA GLN A 54 -13.09 -12.30 26.70
C GLN A 54 -11.92 -12.57 25.73
N LEU A 55 -10.74 -12.87 26.26
CA LEU A 55 -9.53 -13.17 25.48
C LEU A 55 -9.29 -14.67 25.33
N CYS A 56 -8.66 -15.08 24.23
CA CYS A 56 -8.06 -16.41 24.06
C CYS A 56 -6.87 -16.36 23.10
N TYR A 57 -5.98 -17.36 23.18
CA TYR A 57 -4.94 -17.61 22.18
C TYR A 57 -5.26 -18.89 21.42
N LEU A 58 -5.13 -18.85 20.09
CA LEU A 58 -5.28 -20.00 19.20
C LEU A 58 -3.92 -20.46 18.70
N GLU A 59 -3.54 -21.71 19.00
CA GLU A 59 -2.29 -22.32 18.53
C GLU A 59 -2.31 -22.59 17.03
N SER A 60 -3.46 -22.99 16.46
CA SER A 60 -3.58 -23.31 15.03
C SER A 60 -3.28 -22.15 14.10
N THR A 61 -3.44 -20.92 14.57
CA THR A 61 -3.23 -19.71 13.79
C THR A 61 -2.22 -18.74 14.40
N ASN A 62 -1.70 -19.06 15.61
CA ASN A 62 -0.79 -18.23 16.39
C ASN A 62 -1.31 -16.81 16.64
N VAL A 63 -2.60 -16.65 16.96
CA VAL A 63 -3.23 -15.35 17.19
C VAL A 63 -3.91 -15.28 18.56
N VAL A 64 -3.89 -14.08 19.15
CA VAL A 64 -4.78 -13.73 20.26
C VAL A 64 -6.09 -13.24 19.69
N GLN A 65 -7.21 -13.70 20.24
CA GLN A 65 -8.55 -13.24 19.87
C GLN A 65 -9.28 -12.69 21.08
N TYR A 66 -10.22 -11.78 20.82
CA TYR A 66 -11.19 -11.31 21.81
C TYR A 66 -12.61 -11.48 21.26
N TYR A 67 -13.55 -11.68 22.17
CA TYR A 67 -14.97 -11.71 21.81
C TYR A 67 -15.50 -10.26 21.84
N ASP A 68 -16.09 -9.79 20.73
CA ASP A 68 -16.58 -8.43 20.56
C ASP A 68 -18.05 -8.23 20.94
N GLY A 69 -18.66 -9.25 21.58
CA GLY A 69 -20.08 -9.31 21.90
C GLY A 69 -20.92 -10.07 20.87
N ALA A 70 -20.41 -10.30 19.66
CA ALA A 70 -21.08 -11.01 18.57
C ALA A 70 -20.21 -12.13 17.98
N ALA A 71 -18.91 -11.91 17.83
CA ALA A 71 -17.96 -12.83 17.21
C ALA A 71 -16.56 -12.74 17.85
N TRP A 72 -15.70 -13.73 17.53
CA TRP A 72 -14.30 -13.69 17.90
C TRP A 72 -13.50 -12.89 16.86
N ALA A 73 -12.91 -11.79 17.27
CA ALA A 73 -12.03 -10.94 16.48
C ALA A 73 -10.57 -11.14 16.90
N THR A 74 -9.63 -11.00 15.97
CA THR A 74 -8.19 -11.08 16.27
C THR A 74 -7.70 -9.79 16.94
N VAL A 75 -6.97 -9.94 18.04
CA VAL A 75 -6.25 -8.84 18.69
C VAL A 75 -4.97 -8.57 17.90
N GLY A 76 -4.85 -7.41 17.36
CA GLY A 76 -3.70 -7.01 16.57
C GLY A 76 -4.12 -6.00 15.51
N PRO A 77 -3.20 -5.43 14.77
CA PRO A 77 -3.59 -4.72 13.59
C PRO A 77 -4.44 -5.69 12.75
N SER A 78 -5.68 -5.31 12.44
CA SER A 78 -6.47 -6.03 11.44
C SER A 78 -5.54 -6.31 10.26
N ALA A 79 -5.50 -7.58 9.85
CA ALA A 79 -4.51 -8.10 8.90
C ALA A 79 -4.18 -7.07 7.81
N GLY A 80 -2.97 -6.52 7.86
CA GLY A 80 -2.50 -5.52 6.93
C GLY A 80 -2.81 -4.10 7.39
N GLY A 81 -1.78 -3.33 7.70
CA GLY A 81 -1.89 -1.88 7.59
C GLY A 81 -2.48 -1.54 6.23
N LYS A 82 -3.06 -0.35 6.07
CA LYS A 82 -3.67 0.09 4.80
C LYS A 82 -2.74 0.01 3.58
N MET A 83 -1.43 -0.19 3.76
CA MET A 83 -0.44 -0.39 2.70
C MET A 83 -0.12 -1.87 2.54
N ALA A 84 -0.46 -2.46 1.38
CA ALA A 84 -0.19 -3.87 1.09
C ALA A 84 1.18 -4.09 0.43
N GLN A 85 1.58 -3.21 -0.47
CA GLN A 85 2.88 -3.30 -1.14
C GLN A 85 3.39 -1.92 -1.57
N VAL A 86 4.70 -1.81 -1.73
CA VAL A 86 5.39 -0.62 -2.24
C VAL A 86 6.33 -1.05 -3.37
N ILE A 87 6.15 -0.45 -4.54
CA ILE A 87 7.02 -0.62 -5.69
C ILE A 87 7.71 0.71 -5.97
N ASN A 88 9.03 0.70 -6.06
CA ASN A 88 9.81 1.86 -6.46
C ASN A 88 10.61 1.54 -7.71
N ALA A 89 10.59 2.45 -8.68
CA ALA A 89 11.44 2.39 -9.84
C ALA A 89 12.13 3.73 -10.04
N SER A 90 13.35 3.68 -10.54
CA SER A 90 14.16 4.86 -10.87
C SER A 90 14.82 4.70 -12.22
N THR A 91 15.08 5.83 -12.88
CA THR A 91 15.83 5.86 -14.12
C THR A 91 16.71 7.11 -14.19
N GLY A 92 17.92 6.96 -14.70
CA GLY A 92 18.82 8.04 -15.10
C GLY A 92 19.02 8.10 -16.62
N THR A 93 18.25 7.29 -17.37
CA THR A 93 18.38 7.22 -18.83
C THR A 93 17.74 8.44 -19.49
N ASP A 94 18.57 9.22 -20.13
CA ASP A 94 18.18 10.40 -20.86
C ASP A 94 17.19 10.09 -21.99
N THR A 95 16.15 10.88 -22.13
CA THR A 95 15.16 10.77 -23.19
C THR A 95 14.83 12.15 -23.75
N THR A 96 14.79 12.26 -25.05
CA THR A 96 14.47 13.52 -25.75
C THR A 96 13.21 13.38 -26.60
N ASN A 97 12.45 14.46 -26.72
CA ASN A 97 11.32 14.56 -27.64
C ASN A 97 11.31 15.95 -28.26
N SER A 98 11.34 16.02 -29.58
CA SER A 98 11.31 17.28 -30.36
C SER A 98 9.98 17.51 -31.07
N THR A 99 8.91 16.89 -30.61
CA THR A 99 7.59 16.95 -31.23
C THR A 99 6.52 17.50 -30.28
N THR A 100 5.39 17.92 -30.81
CA THR A 100 4.21 18.33 -30.05
C THR A 100 3.34 17.12 -29.64
N THR A 101 3.74 15.91 -30.02
CA THR A 101 3.06 14.67 -29.65
C THR A 101 3.72 14.07 -28.42
N TYR A 102 2.93 13.57 -27.48
CA TYR A 102 3.45 12.88 -26.31
C TYR A 102 4.20 11.60 -26.71
N ALA A 103 5.37 11.42 -26.14
CA ALA A 103 6.18 10.21 -26.24
C ALA A 103 6.55 9.68 -24.85
N ASP A 104 6.68 8.37 -24.73
CA ASP A 104 7.07 7.73 -23.48
C ASP A 104 8.46 8.22 -23.03
N THR A 105 8.60 8.48 -21.73
CA THR A 105 9.89 8.59 -21.09
C THR A 105 10.34 7.20 -20.63
N THR A 106 11.55 7.09 -20.06
CA THR A 106 12.03 5.82 -19.48
C THR A 106 11.51 5.55 -18.08
N LEU A 107 10.72 6.48 -17.49
CA LEU A 107 10.21 6.34 -16.14
C LEU A 107 8.89 5.56 -16.14
N THR A 108 8.97 4.32 -15.65
CA THR A 108 7.83 3.40 -15.58
C THR A 108 7.94 2.47 -14.38
N ALA A 109 6.80 2.07 -13.82
CA ALA A 109 6.70 1.04 -12.77
C ALA A 109 5.42 0.23 -12.95
N THR A 110 5.44 -1.03 -12.54
CA THR A 110 4.30 -1.94 -12.63
C THR A 110 3.97 -2.49 -11.24
N ILE A 111 2.71 -2.46 -10.87
CA ILE A 111 2.16 -3.01 -9.64
C ILE A 111 1.05 -4.00 -9.97
N THR A 112 0.93 -5.06 -9.17
CA THR A 112 -0.19 -6.03 -9.27
C THR A 112 -1.02 -5.92 -7.99
N PRO A 113 -2.14 -5.19 -8.00
CA PRO A 113 -2.95 -5.01 -6.80
C PRO A 113 -3.48 -6.34 -6.27
N THR A 114 -3.52 -6.49 -4.96
CA THR A 114 -4.01 -7.70 -4.28
C THR A 114 -5.53 -7.78 -4.23
N SER A 115 -6.20 -6.63 -4.39
CA SER A 115 -7.67 -6.54 -4.45
C SER A 115 -8.12 -5.55 -5.51
N ALA A 116 -9.23 -5.84 -6.19
CA ALA A 116 -9.85 -4.92 -7.15
C ALA A 116 -10.43 -3.65 -6.50
N SER A 117 -10.65 -3.67 -5.18
CA SER A 117 -11.06 -2.48 -4.42
C SER A 117 -9.87 -1.63 -3.95
N SER A 118 -8.63 -2.14 -4.05
CA SER A 118 -7.43 -1.39 -3.68
C SER A 118 -7.25 -0.15 -4.54
N LYS A 119 -6.67 0.88 -3.94
CA LYS A 119 -6.19 2.08 -4.63
C LYS A 119 -4.69 2.03 -4.78
N VAL A 120 -4.15 2.75 -5.76
CA VAL A 120 -2.71 2.91 -5.95
C VAL A 120 -2.34 4.37 -5.76
N LEU A 121 -1.58 4.66 -4.72
CA LEU A 121 -1.00 5.98 -4.49
C LEU A 121 0.30 6.08 -5.28
N VAL A 122 0.35 7.00 -6.23
CA VAL A 122 1.47 7.21 -7.14
C VAL A 122 2.21 8.47 -6.76
N PHE A 123 3.51 8.37 -6.51
CA PHE A 123 4.41 9.50 -6.38
C PHE A 123 5.36 9.54 -7.56
N VAL A 124 5.51 10.68 -8.20
CA VAL A 124 6.47 10.89 -9.27
C VAL A 124 7.35 12.08 -8.91
N SER A 125 8.65 11.91 -9.10
CA SER A 125 9.63 12.99 -9.14
C SER A 125 10.47 12.82 -10.39
N GLN A 126 10.32 13.72 -11.35
CA GLN A 126 10.97 13.60 -12.65
C GLN A 126 11.62 14.91 -13.07
N ASN A 127 12.91 14.83 -13.41
CA ASN A 127 13.60 15.96 -14.02
C ASN A 127 13.13 16.13 -15.47
N VAL A 128 12.76 17.34 -15.83
CA VAL A 128 12.42 17.74 -17.19
C VAL A 128 13.11 19.03 -17.54
N GLY A 129 13.68 19.07 -18.69
CA GLY A 129 14.38 20.25 -19.22
C GLY A 129 14.02 20.52 -20.66
N LYS A 130 14.38 21.70 -21.10
CA LYS A 130 14.33 22.09 -22.49
C LYS A 130 15.73 21.99 -23.07
N ASN A 131 15.84 21.45 -24.30
CA ASN A 131 17.11 21.16 -24.97
C ASN A 131 17.48 22.20 -26.03
N VAL A 132 16.52 22.95 -26.53
CA VAL A 132 16.71 23.96 -27.56
C VAL A 132 16.01 25.25 -27.16
N GLY A 133 16.65 26.39 -27.34
CA GLY A 133 16.07 27.71 -27.08
C GLY A 133 15.14 28.12 -28.22
N ASN A 134 13.87 28.35 -27.90
CA ASN A 134 12.94 29.05 -28.80
C ASN A 134 11.96 29.86 -27.94
N THR A 135 11.38 30.91 -28.54
CA THR A 135 10.40 31.77 -27.86
C THR A 135 9.16 30.97 -27.48
N ASP A 136 8.64 31.25 -26.29
CA ASP A 136 7.35 30.72 -25.79
C ASP A 136 7.22 29.20 -25.77
N SER A 137 8.33 28.52 -25.50
CA SER A 137 8.40 27.08 -25.53
C SER A 137 8.60 26.49 -24.14
N TYR A 138 7.88 25.41 -23.87
CA TYR A 138 7.95 24.63 -22.62
C TYR A 138 7.65 23.18 -22.87
N ALA A 139 8.16 22.32 -21.95
CA ALA A 139 7.91 20.90 -21.93
C ALA A 139 6.73 20.55 -21.02
N TRP A 140 5.98 19.54 -21.41
CA TRP A 140 4.87 18.99 -20.65
C TRP A 140 5.19 17.59 -20.18
N LEU A 141 4.84 17.27 -18.93
CA LEU A 141 4.85 15.91 -18.39
C LEU A 141 3.44 15.48 -18.04
N ARG A 142 3.12 14.23 -18.35
CA ARG A 142 1.87 13.60 -17.91
C ARG A 142 2.13 12.21 -17.34
N LEU A 143 1.23 11.79 -16.43
CA LEU A 143 1.18 10.45 -15.85
C LEU A 143 0.07 9.66 -16.53
N LEU A 144 0.37 8.40 -16.88
CA LEU A 144 -0.59 7.45 -17.43
C LEU A 144 -0.64 6.18 -16.60
N ARG A 145 -1.82 5.54 -16.62
CA ARG A 145 -2.01 4.12 -16.33
C ARG A 145 -2.23 3.39 -17.64
N GLY A 146 -1.28 2.57 -18.05
CA GLY A 146 -1.29 1.95 -19.38
C GLY A 146 -1.37 3.00 -20.50
N ALA A 147 -2.51 3.06 -21.19
CA ALA A 147 -2.81 4.07 -22.21
C ALA A 147 -3.68 5.23 -21.70
N THR A 148 -4.25 5.13 -20.50
CA THR A 148 -5.15 6.13 -19.93
C THR A 148 -4.38 7.25 -19.28
N GLU A 149 -4.60 8.49 -19.71
CA GLU A 149 -4.06 9.69 -19.06
C GLU A 149 -4.74 9.88 -17.70
N LEU A 150 -3.94 10.04 -16.65
CA LEU A 150 -4.43 10.36 -15.31
C LEU A 150 -4.36 11.86 -15.04
N LEU A 151 -3.23 12.49 -15.32
CA LEU A 151 -3.07 13.94 -15.17
C LEU A 151 -1.83 14.45 -15.93
N VAL A 152 -1.85 15.74 -16.24
CA VAL A 152 -0.66 16.51 -16.59
C VAL A 152 -0.13 17.16 -15.33
N PHE A 153 1.14 16.93 -14.97
CA PHE A 153 1.67 17.35 -13.67
C PHE A 153 2.84 18.36 -13.73
N SER A 154 3.40 18.59 -14.91
CA SER A 154 4.42 19.60 -15.07
C SER A 154 4.27 20.29 -16.42
N VAL A 155 4.33 21.60 -16.38
CA VAL A 155 4.37 22.47 -17.54
C VAL A 155 5.52 23.44 -17.31
N GLY A 156 6.65 23.20 -17.95
CA GLY A 156 7.87 24.01 -17.78
C GLY A 156 9.11 23.24 -18.22
N PRO A 157 10.28 23.87 -18.23
CA PRO A 157 10.52 25.28 -18.01
C PRO A 157 10.09 26.11 -19.21
N TYR A 158 9.56 27.30 -18.93
CA TYR A 158 9.38 28.33 -19.96
C TYR A 158 10.72 28.99 -20.26
N THR A 159 11.05 29.11 -21.54
CA THR A 159 12.29 29.79 -21.95
C THR A 159 12.04 30.72 -23.10
N GLY A 160 12.59 31.92 -23.02
CA GLY A 160 12.70 32.83 -24.18
C GLY A 160 13.80 32.40 -25.17
N THR A 161 14.06 33.24 -26.17
CA THR A 161 14.97 32.95 -27.29
C THR A 161 16.42 32.63 -26.93
N SER A 162 16.84 32.93 -25.71
CA SER A 162 18.27 32.90 -25.34
C SER A 162 18.66 31.81 -24.36
N VAL A 163 17.77 30.90 -23.98
CA VAL A 163 18.07 29.98 -22.90
C VAL A 163 18.42 28.59 -23.42
N TYR A 164 19.63 28.21 -23.13
CA TYR A 164 20.14 26.87 -23.20
C TYR A 164 19.69 26.15 -21.93
N LEU A 165 19.10 25.02 -22.04
CA LEU A 165 18.97 24.01 -21.02
C LEU A 165 18.59 24.52 -19.61
N LEU A 166 17.34 24.76 -19.39
CA LEU A 166 16.77 24.92 -18.04
C LEU A 166 16.06 23.65 -17.64
N GLY A 167 16.53 23.01 -16.57
CA GLY A 167 15.90 21.83 -15.98
C GLY A 167 15.08 22.19 -14.76
N VAL A 168 13.92 21.57 -14.61
CA VAL A 168 13.06 21.66 -13.42
C VAL A 168 12.65 20.26 -12.98
N SER A 169 12.35 20.10 -11.70
CA SER A 169 11.73 18.87 -11.21
C SER A 169 10.22 19.00 -11.28
N GLY A 170 9.59 18.14 -12.08
CA GLY A 170 8.16 17.91 -12.04
C GLY A 170 7.85 16.86 -10.97
N THR A 171 7.01 17.20 -10.01
CA THR A 171 6.55 16.28 -8.97
C THR A 171 5.05 16.20 -8.94
N THR A 172 4.52 15.00 -8.66
CA THR A 172 3.08 14.82 -8.45
C THR A 172 2.80 13.68 -7.51
N THR A 173 1.63 13.75 -6.89
CA THR A 173 1.01 12.65 -6.14
C THR A 173 -0.39 12.44 -6.69
N TYR A 174 -0.74 11.20 -6.97
CA TYR A 174 -2.06 10.83 -7.49
C TYR A 174 -2.56 9.54 -6.84
N LEU A 175 -3.81 9.54 -6.40
CA LEU A 175 -4.47 8.35 -5.88
C LEU A 175 -5.40 7.79 -6.94
N ASP A 176 -5.00 6.69 -7.56
CA ASP A 176 -5.73 6.00 -8.61
C ASP A 176 -6.59 4.84 -8.07
N SER A 177 -7.63 4.51 -8.81
CA SER A 177 -8.51 3.36 -8.57
C SER A 177 -8.49 2.47 -9.81
N PRO A 178 -7.52 1.56 -9.95
CA PRO A 178 -7.34 0.75 -11.15
C PRO A 178 -8.44 -0.30 -11.33
N ALA A 179 -9.14 -0.67 -10.26
CA ALA A 179 -10.24 -1.64 -10.23
C ALA A 179 -9.88 -3.00 -10.84
N THR A 180 -8.66 -3.48 -10.60
CA THR A 180 -8.14 -4.74 -11.14
C THR A 180 -7.13 -5.39 -10.21
N THR A 181 -6.97 -6.70 -10.33
CA THR A 181 -5.89 -7.49 -9.73
C THR A 181 -4.83 -7.92 -10.75
N SER A 182 -4.91 -7.41 -11.98
CA SER A 182 -3.90 -7.66 -13.02
C SER A 182 -2.75 -6.67 -12.92
N ALA A 183 -1.59 -7.06 -13.46
CA ALA A 183 -0.43 -6.20 -13.55
C ALA A 183 -0.77 -4.88 -14.26
N THR A 184 -0.56 -3.77 -13.58
CA THR A 184 -0.94 -2.42 -14.00
C THR A 184 0.31 -1.55 -14.06
N THR A 185 0.61 -1.03 -15.24
CA THR A 185 1.80 -0.20 -15.48
C THR A 185 1.44 1.28 -15.42
N TYR A 186 2.20 2.02 -14.63
CA TYR A 186 2.21 3.48 -14.59
C TYR A 186 3.47 3.99 -15.26
N LYS A 187 3.33 5.01 -16.08
CA LYS A 187 4.43 5.59 -16.84
C LYS A 187 4.24 7.08 -17.05
N THR A 188 5.32 7.77 -17.40
CA THR A 188 5.27 9.16 -17.76
C THR A 188 5.53 9.37 -19.25
N GLN A 189 4.94 10.42 -19.79
CA GLN A 189 5.19 10.90 -21.15
C GLN A 189 5.52 12.38 -21.14
N MET A 190 6.28 12.81 -22.14
CA MET A 190 6.62 14.21 -22.36
C MET A 190 6.30 14.66 -23.78
N LYS A 191 6.06 15.96 -23.96
CA LYS A 191 5.97 16.65 -25.26
C LYS A 191 6.44 18.09 -25.15
N ASN A 192 6.64 18.71 -26.29
CA ASN A 192 6.80 20.19 -26.41
C ASN A 192 5.47 20.84 -26.80
N ASN A 193 5.36 22.15 -26.54
CA ASN A 193 4.26 22.95 -27.08
C ASN A 193 4.55 23.46 -28.52
N VAL A 194 5.81 23.53 -28.91
CA VAL A 194 6.26 23.96 -30.24
C VAL A 194 7.09 22.86 -30.89
N ALA A 195 6.82 22.57 -32.17
CA ALA A 195 7.62 21.63 -32.94
C ALA A 195 9.06 22.19 -33.13
N ALA A 196 10.03 21.29 -33.22
CA ALA A 196 11.47 21.57 -33.30
C ALA A 196 12.13 22.02 -31.98
N ASP A 197 11.38 22.28 -30.93
CA ASP A 197 11.97 22.40 -29.61
C ASP A 197 12.29 21.01 -29.04
N GLY A 198 13.36 20.90 -28.30
CA GLY A 198 13.68 19.66 -27.61
C GLY A 198 13.25 19.71 -26.16
N SER A 199 12.36 18.80 -25.71
CA SER A 199 12.24 18.46 -24.31
C SER A 199 13.15 17.29 -23.98
N ARG A 200 13.60 17.23 -22.75
CA ARG A 200 14.55 16.23 -22.27
C ARG A 200 14.25 15.87 -20.82
N THR A 201 14.30 14.58 -20.51
CA THR A 201 14.20 14.08 -19.13
C THR A 201 15.50 13.39 -18.76
N GLN A 202 15.78 13.30 -17.46
CA GLN A 202 16.98 12.67 -16.89
C GLN A 202 18.31 13.23 -17.44
N TRP A 203 18.35 14.51 -17.71
CA TRP A 203 19.56 15.16 -18.24
C TRP A 203 20.77 14.97 -17.32
N GLN A 204 21.94 14.72 -17.92
CA GLN A 204 23.18 14.37 -17.21
C GLN A 204 23.01 13.19 -16.24
N SER A 205 22.22 12.20 -16.63
CA SER A 205 21.93 11.04 -15.81
C SER A 205 21.27 11.38 -14.46
N SER A 206 20.60 12.55 -14.37
CA SER A 206 19.83 12.90 -13.17
C SER A 206 18.74 11.87 -12.93
N SER A 207 18.64 11.38 -11.70
CA SER A 207 17.70 10.34 -11.35
C SER A 207 16.28 10.87 -11.27
N SER A 208 15.34 10.14 -11.89
CA SER A 208 13.91 10.33 -11.71
C SER A 208 13.32 9.08 -11.07
N THR A 209 12.28 9.22 -10.27
CA THR A 209 11.67 8.14 -9.50
C THR A 209 10.16 8.12 -9.65
N ILE A 210 9.61 6.90 -9.63
CA ILE A 210 8.18 6.65 -9.48
C ILE A 210 7.97 5.63 -8.38
N THR A 211 7.13 5.94 -7.41
CA THR A 211 6.77 5.03 -6.32
C THR A 211 5.27 4.77 -6.37
N LEU A 212 4.92 3.49 -6.36
CA LEU A 212 3.55 3.00 -6.33
C LEU A 212 3.31 2.34 -4.97
N ILE A 213 2.25 2.74 -4.28
CA ILE A 213 1.86 2.16 -2.99
C ILE A 213 0.44 1.65 -3.12
N GLU A 214 0.24 0.34 -2.91
CA GLU A 214 -1.11 -0.21 -2.81
C GLU A 214 -1.72 0.15 -1.46
N VAL A 215 -2.87 0.80 -1.52
CA VAL A 215 -3.70 1.18 -0.37
C VAL A 215 -4.95 0.30 -0.38
N LEU A 216 -5.09 -0.54 0.63
CA LEU A 216 -6.27 -1.40 0.82
C LEU A 216 -7.51 -0.57 1.16
N ALA A 217 -8.67 -1.00 0.66
CA ALA A 217 -9.96 -0.39 0.95
C ALA A 217 -10.40 -0.65 2.38
#